data_34904c123783a770282342becd709e64
#
_entry.id   34904c123783a770282342becd709e64
#
_cell.length_a   1.000
_cell.length_b   1.000
_cell.length_c   1.000
_cell.angle_alpha   90.00
_cell.angle_beta   90.00
_cell.angle_gamma   90.00
#
_symmetry.space_group_name_H-M   'P 1'
#
loop_
_entity.id
_entity.type
_entity.pdbx_description
1 polymer ?
#
loop_
_entity_poly.entity_id
_entity_poly.type
_entity_poly.pdbx_seq_one_letter_code
_entity_poly.pdbx_strand_id
1 'polypeptide(L)'
;MALIHGLHQRNIRGDLLGGLTAAVVALPLALAFGNAALGPGGAIYGLYGAIVTGFLAALLGGTPAQVSGPTGPMSVTVAGIVSSLAAIGISRDLNAGEMLPLVMAAVVIGGAVSYTHLTLPTKRIV
;
A
#
# COMPACT_ATOMS: atom_id res chain seq x y z
N MET A 1 -23.69 11.68 -14.35
CA MET A 1 -22.26 11.44 -14.11
C MET A 1 -22.13 10.71 -12.78
N ALA A 2 -21.93 9.40 -12.77
CA ALA A 2 -21.67 8.65 -11.55
C ALA A 2 -20.18 8.78 -11.24
N LEU A 3 -19.82 9.75 -10.40
CA LEU A 3 -18.42 10.03 -10.02
C LEU A 3 -17.86 9.00 -9.04
N ILE A 4 -18.70 8.11 -8.53
CA ILE A 4 -18.35 7.09 -7.54
C ILE A 4 -19.00 5.79 -7.99
N HIS A 5 -18.22 4.92 -8.61
CA HIS A 5 -18.67 3.61 -9.06
C HIS A 5 -18.93 2.73 -7.84
N GLY A 6 -20.19 2.36 -7.64
CA GLY A 6 -20.58 1.33 -6.68
C GLY A 6 -21.37 1.79 -5.44
N LEU A 7 -21.49 3.07 -5.14
CA LEU A 7 -22.35 3.55 -4.06
C LEU A 7 -23.83 3.52 -4.48
N HIS A 8 -24.47 2.39 -4.27
CA HIS A 8 -25.91 2.29 -4.34
C HIS A 8 -26.49 2.63 -2.97
N GLN A 9 -27.25 3.72 -2.86
CA GLN A 9 -27.95 4.13 -1.63
C GLN A 9 -28.84 3.02 -1.03
N ARG A 10 -29.10 1.99 -1.81
CA ARG A 10 -29.97 0.87 -1.45
C ARG A 10 -29.31 -0.16 -0.51
N ASN A 11 -27.98 -0.14 -0.33
CA ASN A 11 -27.27 -1.15 0.44
C ASN A 11 -26.21 -0.58 1.42
N ILE A 12 -26.36 0.67 1.84
CA ILE A 12 -25.40 1.37 2.71
C ILE A 12 -25.09 0.58 3.99
N ARG A 13 -26.07 -0.13 4.55
CA ARG A 13 -25.85 -0.96 5.74
C ARG A 13 -24.92 -2.14 5.46
N GLY A 14 -25.07 -2.79 4.32
CA GLY A 14 -24.18 -3.88 3.89
C GLY A 14 -22.77 -3.39 3.62
N ASP A 15 -22.64 -2.25 2.94
CA ASP A 15 -21.35 -1.63 2.61
C ASP A 15 -20.62 -1.17 3.88
N LEU A 16 -21.34 -0.61 4.85
CA LEU A 16 -20.76 -0.19 6.13
C LEU A 16 -20.27 -1.39 6.95
N LEU A 17 -21.08 -2.45 7.05
CA LEU A 17 -20.68 -3.68 7.76
C LEU A 17 -19.53 -4.39 7.06
N GLY A 18 -19.54 -4.45 5.73
CA GLY A 18 -18.44 -5.00 4.94
C GLY A 18 -17.15 -4.21 5.12
N GLY A 19 -17.22 -2.88 5.08
CA GLY A 19 -16.08 -2.00 5.34
C GLY A 19 -15.52 -2.15 6.75
N LEU A 20 -16.41 -2.25 7.76
CA LEU A 20 -16.00 -2.48 9.15
C LEU A 20 -15.28 -3.83 9.32
N THR A 21 -15.83 -4.88 8.72
CA THR A 21 -15.21 -6.23 8.76
C THR A 21 -13.84 -6.21 8.10
N ALA A 22 -13.72 -5.58 6.94
CA ALA A 22 -12.45 -5.42 6.24
C ALA A 22 -11.43 -4.64 7.07
N ALA A 23 -11.86 -3.56 7.75
CA ALA A 23 -11.01 -2.76 8.61
C ALA A 23 -10.46 -3.55 9.80
N VAL A 24 -11.31 -4.33 10.47
CA VAL A 24 -10.90 -5.18 11.62
C VAL A 24 -9.78 -6.16 11.24
N VAL A 25 -9.80 -6.68 10.02
CA VAL A 25 -8.75 -7.58 9.53
C VAL A 25 -7.53 -6.82 9.01
N ALA A 26 -7.75 -5.71 8.32
CA ALA A 26 -6.69 -4.94 7.67
C ALA A 26 -5.80 -4.19 8.67
N LEU A 27 -6.34 -3.66 9.77
CA LEU A 27 -5.58 -2.86 10.72
C LEU A 27 -4.44 -3.62 11.41
N PRO A 28 -4.66 -4.81 12.02
CA PRO A 28 -3.57 -5.60 12.60
C PRO A 28 -2.51 -5.98 11.56
N LEU A 29 -2.96 -6.29 10.35
CA LEU A 29 -2.07 -6.66 9.25
C LEU A 29 -1.19 -5.49 8.79
N ALA A 30 -1.76 -4.30 8.72
CA ALA A 30 -1.05 -3.06 8.39
C ALA A 30 0.04 -2.73 9.44
N LEU A 31 -0.28 -2.89 10.73
CA LEU A 31 0.68 -2.71 11.82
C LEU A 31 1.83 -3.72 11.73
N ALA A 32 1.51 -4.99 11.49
CA ALA A 32 2.50 -6.06 11.38
C ALA A 32 3.43 -5.84 10.18
N PHE A 33 2.88 -5.51 9.00
CA PHE A 33 3.68 -5.27 7.81
C PHE A 33 4.49 -3.98 7.88
N GLY A 34 3.95 -2.93 8.48
CA GLY A 34 4.70 -1.70 8.73
C GLY A 34 5.93 -1.94 9.60
N ASN A 35 5.76 -2.72 10.67
CA ASN A 35 6.85 -3.08 11.56
C ASN A 35 7.87 -4.03 10.88
N ALA A 36 7.41 -4.96 10.06
CA ALA A 36 8.28 -5.86 9.33
C ALA A 36 9.11 -5.13 8.26
N ALA A 37 8.54 -4.10 7.61
CA ALA A 37 9.19 -3.35 6.55
C ALA A 37 10.21 -2.32 7.06
N LEU A 38 9.87 -1.58 8.10
CA LEU A 38 10.64 -0.43 8.59
C LEU A 38 11.29 -0.66 9.95
N GLY A 39 11.08 -1.83 10.57
CA GLY A 39 11.58 -2.13 11.91
C GLY A 39 10.80 -1.44 13.03
N PRO A 40 11.41 -1.31 14.23
CA PRO A 40 10.75 -0.72 15.40
C PRO A 40 10.23 0.69 15.11
N GLY A 41 8.94 0.93 15.35
CA GLY A 41 8.28 2.19 15.02
C GLY A 41 7.62 2.25 13.64
N GLY A 42 7.88 1.29 12.75
CA GLY A 42 7.28 1.20 11.43
C GLY A 42 5.77 0.93 11.43
N ALA A 43 5.24 0.38 12.51
CA ALA A 43 3.82 0.05 12.65
C ALA A 43 2.90 1.25 12.40
N ILE A 44 3.25 2.43 12.91
CA ILE A 44 2.47 3.67 12.73
C ILE A 44 2.43 4.06 11.24
N TYR A 45 3.56 3.99 10.55
CA TYR A 45 3.62 4.29 9.12
C TYR A 45 2.83 3.29 8.27
N GLY A 46 2.85 2.00 8.66
CA GLY A 46 2.02 0.96 8.05
C GLY A 46 0.53 1.25 8.21
N LEU A 47 0.12 1.70 9.40
CA LEU A 47 -1.26 2.07 9.69
C LEU A 47 -1.73 3.27 8.83
N TYR A 48 -0.97 4.36 8.83
CA TYR A 48 -1.29 5.52 8.00
C TYR A 48 -1.30 5.18 6.51
N GLY A 49 -0.33 4.40 6.06
CA GLY A 49 -0.27 3.92 4.69
C GLY A 49 -1.52 3.12 4.29
N ALA A 50 -1.99 2.22 5.15
CA ALA A 50 -3.19 1.43 4.89
C ALA A 50 -4.45 2.29 4.82
N ILE A 51 -4.60 3.27 5.73
CA ILE A 51 -5.75 4.19 5.74
C ILE A 51 -5.80 5.03 4.46
N VAL A 52 -4.68 5.68 4.12
CA VAL A 52 -4.60 6.56 2.95
C VAL A 52 -4.77 5.76 1.66
N THR A 53 -4.08 4.64 1.53
CA THR A 53 -4.16 3.78 0.33
C THR A 53 -5.55 3.17 0.19
N GLY A 54 -6.15 2.69 1.27
CA GLY A 54 -7.50 2.13 1.26
C GLY A 54 -8.54 3.19 0.87
N PHE A 55 -8.42 4.40 1.40
CA PHE A 55 -9.31 5.51 1.07
C PHE A 55 -9.18 5.93 -0.41
N LEU A 56 -7.95 6.15 -0.89
CA LEU A 56 -7.71 6.52 -2.28
C LEU A 56 -8.13 5.41 -3.26
N ALA A 57 -7.84 4.15 -2.92
CA ALA A 57 -8.26 3.03 -3.74
C ALA A 57 -9.79 2.88 -3.80
N ALA A 58 -10.50 3.14 -2.70
CA ALA A 58 -11.95 3.14 -2.69
C ALA A 58 -12.56 4.30 -3.50
N LEU A 59 -11.91 5.47 -3.51
CA LEU A 59 -12.32 6.64 -4.29
C LEU A 59 -12.06 6.48 -5.79
N LEU A 60 -10.88 5.97 -6.15
CA LEU A 60 -10.38 5.91 -7.53
C LEU A 60 -10.56 4.52 -8.13
N GLY A 61 -10.79 3.50 -7.31
CA GLY A 61 -10.94 2.11 -7.74
C GLY A 61 -12.28 1.86 -8.41
N GLY A 62 -12.26 1.02 -9.44
CA GLY A 62 -13.44 0.70 -10.25
C GLY A 62 -14.05 -0.68 -10.00
N THR A 63 -13.60 -1.46 -9.04
CA THR A 63 -14.04 -2.85 -8.84
C THR A 63 -14.90 -2.96 -7.57
N PRO A 64 -16.19 -3.40 -7.69
CA PRO A 64 -17.14 -3.40 -6.57
C PRO A 64 -16.83 -4.47 -5.60
N ALA A 65 -15.99 -4.91 -5.05
CA ALA A 65 -15.70 -5.91 -3.99
C ALA A 65 -14.19 -6.10 -3.76
N GLN A 66 -13.40 -5.08 -4.09
CA GLN A 66 -11.96 -5.13 -3.92
C GLN A 66 -11.53 -4.32 -2.70
N VAL A 67 -10.69 -4.90 -1.87
CA VAL A 67 -10.00 -4.21 -0.78
C VAL A 67 -8.53 -4.07 -1.17
N SER A 68 -8.05 -2.84 -1.19
CA SER A 68 -6.64 -2.54 -1.46
C SER A 68 -5.92 -2.26 -0.14
N GLY A 69 -4.78 -2.87 0.04
CA GLY A 69 -4.00 -2.72 1.28
C GLY A 69 -2.59 -3.31 1.15
N PRO A 70 -1.78 -3.23 2.20
CA PRO A 70 -0.44 -3.78 2.21
C PRO A 70 -0.48 -5.31 2.03
N THR A 71 0.47 -5.84 1.27
CA THR A 71 0.61 -7.28 1.03
C THR A 71 1.93 -7.81 1.56
N GLY A 72 1.95 -9.08 1.97
CA GLY A 72 3.15 -9.74 2.49
C GLY A 72 4.36 -9.63 1.54
N PRO A 73 4.24 -10.00 0.26
CA PRO A 73 5.35 -9.89 -0.69
C PRO A 73 5.90 -8.47 -0.84
N MET A 74 5.05 -7.46 -0.88
CA MET A 74 5.51 -6.06 -0.94
C MET A 74 6.26 -5.64 0.33
N SER A 75 5.78 -6.04 1.50
CA SER A 75 6.44 -5.74 2.77
C SER A 75 7.83 -6.36 2.87
N VAL A 76 8.00 -7.59 2.38
CA VAL A 76 9.32 -8.25 2.30
C VAL A 76 10.24 -7.53 1.33
N THR A 77 9.73 -7.08 0.18
CA THR A 77 10.52 -6.31 -0.79
C THR A 77 10.99 -4.98 -0.19
N VAL A 78 10.11 -4.26 0.49
CA VAL A 78 10.46 -3.00 1.17
C VAL A 78 11.48 -3.25 2.27
N ALA A 79 11.32 -4.30 3.09
CA ALA A 79 12.30 -4.69 4.10
C ALA A 79 13.68 -4.99 3.49
N GLY A 80 13.71 -5.64 2.33
CA GLY A 80 14.94 -5.89 1.57
C GLY A 80 15.61 -4.59 1.11
N ILE A 81 14.86 -3.62 0.63
CA ILE A 81 15.38 -2.29 0.25
C ILE A 81 15.98 -1.58 1.48
N VAL A 82 15.25 -1.56 2.59
CA VAL A 82 15.71 -0.95 3.85
C VAL A 82 16.99 -1.60 4.34
N SER A 83 17.07 -2.93 4.32
CA SER A 83 18.27 -3.68 4.69
C SER A 83 19.46 -3.39 3.78
N SER A 84 19.23 -3.25 2.49
CA SER A 84 20.27 -2.92 1.51
C SER A 84 20.80 -1.50 1.72
N LEU A 85 19.93 -0.54 1.98
CA LEU A 85 20.32 0.84 2.31
C LEU A 85 21.13 0.89 3.61
N ALA A 86 20.76 0.10 4.60
CA ALA A 86 21.51 -0.04 5.85
C ALA A 86 22.91 -0.62 5.62
N ALA A 87 23.03 -1.61 4.75
CA ALA A 87 24.31 -2.24 4.42
C ALA A 87 25.29 -1.29 3.69
N ILE A 88 24.77 -0.38 2.88
CA ILE A 88 25.58 0.63 2.16
C ILE A 88 26.04 1.77 3.08
N GLY A 89 25.61 1.79 4.34
CA GLY A 89 26.00 2.80 5.31
C GLY A 89 25.23 4.13 5.24
N ILE A 90 24.31 4.25 4.30
CA ILE A 90 23.49 5.46 4.11
C ILE A 90 22.50 5.65 5.27
N SER A 91 22.16 4.57 5.97
CA SER A 91 21.08 4.58 6.96
C SER A 91 21.53 4.25 8.39
N ARG A 92 22.84 4.20 8.66
CA ARG A 92 23.36 3.82 10.00
C ARG A 92 22.91 4.75 11.12
N ASP A 93 22.65 6.03 10.79
CA ASP A 93 22.24 7.07 11.74
C ASP A 93 20.87 7.66 11.45
N LEU A 94 20.12 7.12 10.46
CA LEU A 94 18.83 7.65 10.07
C LEU A 94 17.70 7.04 10.91
N ASN A 95 16.86 7.89 11.46
CA ASN A 95 15.61 7.49 12.10
C ASN A 95 14.59 6.98 11.05
N ALA A 96 13.61 6.19 11.48
CA ALA A 96 12.57 5.66 10.59
C ALA A 96 11.85 6.76 9.76
N GLY A 97 11.72 7.97 10.32
CA GLY A 97 11.14 9.12 9.62
C GLY A 97 12.03 9.69 8.51
N GLU A 98 13.34 9.60 8.64
CA GLU A 98 14.31 10.07 7.64
C GLU A 98 14.52 9.04 6.52
N MET A 99 14.34 7.75 6.84
CA MET A 99 14.36 6.68 5.85
C MET A 99 13.11 6.66 4.98
N LEU A 100 11.99 7.14 5.49
CA LEU A 100 10.71 7.10 4.79
C LEU A 100 10.73 7.76 3.40
N PRO A 101 11.30 8.96 3.18
CA PRO A 101 11.39 9.56 1.85
C PRO A 101 12.19 8.72 0.85
N LEU A 102 13.27 8.07 1.29
CA LEU A 102 14.10 7.22 0.44
C LEU A 102 13.33 5.95 0.03
N VAL A 103 12.64 5.34 0.97
CA VAL A 103 11.80 4.17 0.70
C VAL A 103 10.64 4.55 -0.21
N MET A 104 9.99 5.69 0.01
CA MET A 104 8.93 6.19 -0.85
C MET A 104 9.41 6.46 -2.27
N ALA A 105 10.57 7.08 -2.44
CA ALA A 105 11.18 7.29 -3.75
C ALA A 105 11.42 5.96 -4.48
N ALA A 106 11.99 4.98 -3.79
CA ALA A 106 12.23 3.64 -4.36
C ALA A 106 10.91 2.95 -4.76
N VAL A 107 9.86 3.04 -3.95
CA VAL A 107 8.54 2.48 -4.24
C VAL A 107 7.89 3.16 -5.45
N VAL A 108 7.97 4.50 -5.54
CA VAL A 108 7.42 5.26 -6.69
C VAL A 108 8.16 4.88 -7.98
N ILE A 109 9.49 4.83 -7.93
CA ILE A 109 10.30 4.41 -9.09
C ILE A 109 9.96 2.96 -9.48
N GLY A 110 9.90 2.06 -8.51
CA GLY A 110 9.52 0.67 -8.75
C GLY A 110 8.13 0.52 -9.35
N GLY A 111 7.16 1.30 -8.87
CA GLY A 111 5.80 1.37 -9.43
C GLY A 111 5.78 1.88 -10.88
N ALA A 112 6.53 2.94 -11.18
CA ALA A 112 6.66 3.49 -12.53
C ALA A 112 7.31 2.48 -13.48
N VAL A 113 8.37 1.82 -13.06
CA VAL A 113 9.04 0.78 -13.84
C VAL A 113 8.11 -0.42 -14.07
N SER A 114 7.40 -0.88 -13.06
CA SER A 114 6.43 -1.97 -13.19
C SER A 114 5.31 -1.62 -14.16
N TYR A 115 4.80 -0.39 -14.12
CA TYR A 115 3.79 0.07 -15.06
C TYR A 115 4.29 0.03 -16.50
N THR A 116 5.51 0.51 -16.77
CA THR A 116 6.08 0.49 -18.12
C THR A 116 6.36 -0.95 -18.60
N HIS A 117 6.85 -1.83 -17.74
CA HIS A 117 7.13 -3.22 -18.10
C HIS A 117 5.87 -4.07 -18.32
N LEU A 118 4.81 -3.83 -17.55
CA LEU A 118 3.55 -4.58 -17.67
C LEU A 118 2.65 -4.09 -18.81
N THR A 119 2.71 -2.81 -19.15
CA THR A 119 1.85 -2.24 -20.21
C THR A 119 2.43 -2.35 -21.61
N LEU A 120 3.76 -2.39 -21.76
CA LEU A 120 4.41 -2.53 -23.06
C LEU A 120 4.18 -3.89 -23.75
N PRO A 121 4.20 -5.04 -23.07
CA PRO A 121 3.95 -6.33 -23.71
C PRO A 121 2.51 -6.54 -24.17
N THR A 122 1.55 -5.99 -23.47
CA THR A 122 0.12 -6.18 -23.78
C THR A 122 -0.33 -5.48 -25.07
N LYS A 123 0.38 -4.45 -25.51
CA LYS A 123 0.11 -3.79 -26.81
C LYS A 123 0.61 -4.55 -28.04
N ARG A 124 1.36 -5.64 -27.86
CA ARG A 124 1.89 -6.47 -28.98
C ARG A 124 1.07 -7.72 -29.30
N ILE A 125 -0.03 -7.96 -28.60
CA ILE A 125 -0.84 -9.17 -28.77
C ILE A 125 -2.25 -8.84 -29.30
N VAL A 126 -2.46 -7.69 -29.89
CA VAL A 126 -3.69 -7.35 -30.62
C VAL A 126 -3.35 -7.06 -32.08
#